data_9f9434916f0af3ae96ad5bf406a4b1c5
#
_entry.id   9f9434916f0af3ae96ad5bf406a4b1c5
#
_cell.length_a   1.000
_cell.length_b   1.000
_cell.length_c   1.000
_cell.angle_alpha   90.00
_cell.angle_beta   90.00
_cell.angle_gamma   90.00
#
_symmetry.space_group_name_H-M   'P 1'
#
loop_
_entity.id
_entity.type
_entity.pdbx_description
1 polymer ?
#
loop_
_entity_poly.entity_id
_entity_poly.type
_entity_poly.pdbx_seq_one_letter_code
_entity_poly.pdbx_strand_id
1 'polypeptide(L)'
;MQKFLRTMTAAAVAAAMTPAFAADATYNVDVVVVGAGAAGTAAGCAAAEKGLKVVTLEKQAMVGGTGKFSEGIFAVESSMQRNWNYGLTKDEAFQKIMNYGHWRGNAKMVRAFVDKSGETIDWMQANGVKFEKLFSNYPNGLYTWHIYEGRGAGWINLFQQKYKDAGQTLLLNTWGKELIQDKNGTVKGVVATNKNGDKITVNAKATIIATGGFFDNKEMREKYLRFPDADGLAQKGKTGDGIQMAWSAGGGKEGCEVQASYRPGPRGIGTTNHVSATAKQPHLWLTPRGERFCDEKIMLEWPFAGNALERIGGTMYVVYDQATLDHMEKDKGIDLGVGVMVPVGTKLTNFEKEWADAVKGGWAFKADTLEGLAKATGMDPKKLVKTVEAYNGFCAVRHDAEFAKDPAYLREVKTGPFYAIKSVASSLGTLGGIKASKQLSTKVESFIVTC
;
A
#
# COMPACT_ATOMS: atom_id res chain seq x y z
N MET A 1 50.52 -66.67 -5.54
CA MET A 1 49.97 -65.29 -5.59
C MET A 1 48.45 -65.38 -5.49
N GLN A 2 47.95 -65.34 -4.26
CA GLN A 2 46.52 -65.50 -3.96
C GLN A 2 45.87 -64.12 -3.80
N LYS A 3 44.78 -63.87 -4.57
CA LYS A 3 43.93 -62.70 -4.45
C LYS A 3 42.91 -62.89 -3.30
N PHE A 4 43.00 -62.08 -2.28
CA PHE A 4 41.92 -61.99 -1.25
C PHE A 4 40.81 -61.04 -1.75
N LEU A 5 39.64 -61.60 -2.01
CA LEU A 5 38.39 -60.90 -2.20
C LEU A 5 37.79 -60.61 -0.82
N ARG A 6 37.66 -59.35 -0.41
CA ARG A 6 36.86 -58.94 0.73
C ARG A 6 35.51 -58.47 0.24
N THR A 7 34.48 -59.23 0.51
CA THR A 7 33.07 -58.87 0.40
C THR A 7 32.71 -57.95 1.54
N MET A 8 32.38 -56.67 1.21
CA MET A 8 31.74 -55.79 2.18
C MET A 8 30.22 -55.87 2.01
N THR A 9 29.55 -56.46 3.01
CA THR A 9 28.10 -56.44 3.13
C THR A 9 27.68 -55.06 3.64
N ALA A 10 26.99 -54.27 2.79
CA ALA A 10 26.38 -53.00 3.18
C ALA A 10 25.04 -53.32 3.90
N ALA A 11 25.02 -53.15 5.19
CA ALA A 11 23.78 -53.13 5.97
C ALA A 11 23.06 -51.80 5.73
N ALA A 12 21.97 -51.80 4.93
CA ALA A 12 21.09 -50.65 4.80
C ALA A 12 20.31 -50.48 6.12
N VAL A 13 20.69 -49.47 6.92
CA VAL A 13 19.85 -49.00 8.02
C VAL A 13 18.71 -48.18 7.42
N ALA A 14 17.55 -48.78 7.27
CA ALA A 14 16.30 -48.06 7.02
C ALA A 14 15.94 -47.30 8.28
N ALA A 15 16.31 -46.03 8.35
CA ALA A 15 15.77 -45.12 9.34
C ALA A 15 14.26 -44.94 9.04
N ALA A 16 13.44 -45.60 9.83
CA ALA A 16 12.01 -45.34 9.85
C ALA A 16 11.81 -43.87 10.27
N MET A 17 11.48 -43.03 9.28
CA MET A 17 10.94 -41.69 9.54
C MET A 17 9.56 -41.87 10.18
N THR A 18 9.53 -41.92 11.51
CA THR A 18 8.30 -41.70 12.24
C THR A 18 7.83 -40.28 11.86
N PRO A 19 6.58 -40.10 11.41
CA PRO A 19 6.06 -38.77 11.26
C PRO A 19 6.17 -38.08 12.62
N ALA A 20 6.92 -36.98 12.68
CA ALA A 20 6.93 -36.14 13.86
C ALA A 20 5.49 -35.67 14.04
N PHE A 21 4.79 -36.18 15.03
CA PHE A 21 3.48 -35.67 15.40
C PHE A 21 3.66 -34.18 15.71
N ALA A 22 2.82 -33.37 15.10
CA ALA A 22 2.75 -31.96 15.34
C ALA A 22 2.64 -31.69 16.85
N ALA A 23 3.53 -30.89 17.43
CA ALA A 23 3.52 -30.60 18.85
C ALA A 23 2.59 -29.40 19.10
N ASP A 24 1.37 -29.65 19.58
CA ASP A 24 0.45 -28.59 19.99
C ASP A 24 1.04 -27.75 21.12
N ALA A 25 0.92 -26.43 21.00
CA ALA A 25 1.41 -25.50 22.02
C ALA A 25 0.29 -24.59 22.54
N THR A 26 0.30 -24.34 23.85
CA THR A 26 -0.64 -23.46 24.53
C THR A 26 0.08 -22.32 25.23
N TYR A 27 -0.35 -21.09 24.98
CA TYR A 27 0.14 -19.88 25.63
C TYR A 27 -0.99 -19.25 26.45
N ASN A 28 -0.66 -18.74 27.63
CA ASN A 28 -1.57 -17.96 28.48
C ASN A 28 -0.94 -16.59 28.71
N VAL A 29 -1.61 -15.53 28.21
CA VAL A 29 -1.08 -14.18 28.15
C VAL A 29 -2.14 -13.12 28.47
N ASP A 30 -1.71 -11.87 28.64
CA ASP A 30 -2.64 -10.75 28.78
C ASP A 30 -3.21 -10.35 27.44
N VAL A 31 -2.34 -10.28 26.41
CA VAL A 31 -2.71 -9.82 25.06
C VAL A 31 -2.18 -10.78 24.00
N VAL A 32 -3.03 -11.14 23.05
CA VAL A 32 -2.60 -11.74 21.79
C VAL A 32 -2.79 -10.73 20.64
N VAL A 33 -1.74 -10.56 19.82
CA VAL A 33 -1.77 -9.73 18.63
C VAL A 33 -1.73 -10.64 17.41
N VAL A 34 -2.69 -10.50 16.49
CA VAL A 34 -2.75 -11.29 15.25
C VAL A 34 -2.32 -10.39 14.09
N GLY A 35 -1.13 -10.64 13.58
CA GLY A 35 -0.44 -9.87 12.54
C GLY A 35 0.65 -8.98 13.10
N ALA A 36 1.88 -9.06 12.55
CA ALA A 36 3.04 -8.23 12.92
C ALA A 36 3.39 -7.19 11.83
N GLY A 37 2.37 -6.62 11.19
CA GLY A 37 2.48 -5.42 10.37
C GLY A 37 2.74 -4.18 11.22
N ALA A 38 2.67 -2.98 10.63
CA ALA A 38 2.89 -1.71 11.37
C ALA A 38 2.01 -1.62 12.63
N ALA A 39 0.71 -1.87 12.48
CA ALA A 39 -0.25 -1.77 13.57
C ALA A 39 0.01 -2.79 14.69
N GLY A 40 0.25 -4.06 14.32
CA GLY A 40 0.50 -5.11 15.31
C GLY A 40 1.84 -4.94 16.02
N THR A 41 2.88 -4.49 15.31
CA THR A 41 4.17 -4.15 15.90
C THR A 41 4.03 -3.03 16.93
N ALA A 42 3.35 -1.94 16.58
CA ALA A 42 3.11 -0.83 17.51
C ALA A 42 2.26 -1.26 18.71
N ALA A 43 1.18 -2.01 18.48
CA ALA A 43 0.28 -2.48 19.53
C ALA A 43 0.99 -3.44 20.51
N GLY A 44 1.79 -4.38 19.99
CA GLY A 44 2.56 -5.31 20.81
C GLY A 44 3.57 -4.60 21.69
N CYS A 45 4.32 -3.63 21.15
CA CYS A 45 5.26 -2.82 21.92
C CYS A 45 4.55 -1.97 22.98
N ALA A 46 3.47 -1.28 22.61
CA ALA A 46 2.72 -0.46 23.56
C ALA A 46 2.10 -1.29 24.73
N ALA A 47 1.70 -2.53 24.44
CA ALA A 47 1.25 -3.45 25.50
C ALA A 47 2.41 -3.92 26.39
N ALA A 48 3.56 -4.24 25.78
CA ALA A 48 4.75 -4.64 26.52
C ALA A 48 5.29 -3.53 27.43
N GLU A 49 5.27 -2.26 26.98
CA GLU A 49 5.64 -1.09 27.78
C GLU A 49 4.78 -0.93 29.03
N LYS A 50 3.56 -1.44 29.03
CA LYS A 50 2.66 -1.47 30.19
C LYS A 50 2.88 -2.68 31.11
N GLY A 51 3.93 -3.47 30.88
CA GLY A 51 4.23 -4.67 31.64
C GLY A 51 3.32 -5.87 31.36
N LEU A 52 2.54 -5.84 30.26
CA LEU A 52 1.66 -6.93 29.89
C LEU A 52 2.44 -8.05 29.19
N LYS A 53 2.04 -9.29 29.44
CA LYS A 53 2.54 -10.45 28.71
C LYS A 53 1.86 -10.57 27.36
N VAL A 54 2.65 -10.53 26.28
CA VAL A 54 2.12 -10.47 24.89
C VAL A 54 2.65 -11.62 24.05
N VAL A 55 1.76 -12.22 23.24
CA VAL A 55 2.12 -13.10 22.12
C VAL A 55 1.67 -12.43 20.83
N THR A 56 2.57 -12.30 19.86
CA THR A 56 2.26 -11.84 18.51
C THR A 56 2.38 -12.99 17.51
N LEU A 57 1.34 -13.18 16.70
CA LEU A 57 1.28 -14.17 15.62
C LEU A 57 1.50 -13.47 14.28
N GLU A 58 2.41 -13.99 13.45
CA GLU A 58 2.64 -13.50 12.09
C GLU A 58 2.66 -14.67 11.10
N LYS A 59 1.81 -14.63 10.09
CA LYS A 59 1.71 -15.72 9.10
C LYS A 59 2.91 -15.79 8.14
N GLN A 60 3.59 -14.69 7.92
CA GLN A 60 4.78 -14.63 7.08
C GLN A 60 6.04 -15.02 7.87
N ALA A 61 7.12 -15.28 7.12
CA ALA A 61 8.42 -15.56 7.70
C ALA A 61 9.13 -14.30 8.26
N MET A 62 8.53 -13.11 8.08
CA MET A 62 9.08 -11.83 8.51
C MET A 62 7.97 -10.86 8.92
N VAL A 63 8.33 -9.93 9.79
CA VAL A 63 7.45 -8.85 10.26
C VAL A 63 7.38 -7.67 9.30
N GLY A 64 6.46 -6.76 9.56
CA GLY A 64 6.38 -5.43 8.96
C GLY A 64 5.26 -5.25 7.96
N GLY A 65 4.81 -6.30 7.28
CA GLY A 65 3.73 -6.20 6.29
C GLY A 65 3.92 -5.04 5.32
N THR A 66 2.84 -4.35 4.97
CA THR A 66 2.90 -3.14 4.13
C THR A 66 3.63 -1.98 4.81
N GLY A 67 3.63 -1.94 6.15
CA GLY A 67 4.23 -0.85 6.92
C GLY A 67 5.71 -0.64 6.67
N LYS A 68 6.47 -1.69 6.36
CA LYS A 68 7.92 -1.55 6.09
C LYS A 68 8.27 -0.80 4.81
N PHE A 69 7.31 -0.65 3.90
CA PHE A 69 7.47 0.13 2.67
C PHE A 69 7.03 1.59 2.84
N SER A 70 6.41 1.96 3.96
CA SER A 70 5.99 3.32 4.20
C SER A 70 7.18 4.26 4.29
N GLU A 71 7.06 5.44 3.70
CA GLU A 71 8.09 6.48 3.74
C GLU A 71 7.95 7.36 4.98
N GLY A 72 6.75 7.47 5.53
CA GLY A 72 6.43 8.28 6.68
C GLY A 72 5.04 8.02 7.23
N ILE A 73 4.63 8.83 8.19
CA ILE A 73 3.34 8.73 8.87
C ILE A 73 2.65 10.09 8.93
N PHE A 74 1.32 10.10 8.85
CA PHE A 74 0.50 11.30 9.05
C PHE A 74 0.47 11.69 10.52
N ALA A 75 0.64 12.98 10.79
CA ALA A 75 0.28 13.56 12.07
C ALA A 75 -0.02 15.06 11.98
N VAL A 76 -0.75 15.57 12.97
CA VAL A 76 -1.00 16.99 13.20
C VAL A 76 -0.74 17.35 14.63
N GLU A 77 -0.28 18.60 14.84
CA GLU A 77 0.11 19.12 16.16
C GLU A 77 1.18 18.25 16.85
N SER A 78 2.09 17.66 16.07
CA SER A 78 3.26 16.98 16.60
C SER A 78 4.30 17.96 17.14
N SER A 79 5.25 17.48 17.97
CA SER A 79 6.40 18.29 18.41
C SER A 79 7.20 18.83 17.22
N MET A 80 7.37 18.05 16.15
CA MET A 80 8.07 18.50 14.94
C MET A 80 7.36 19.65 14.24
N GLN A 81 6.03 19.61 14.12
CA GLN A 81 5.25 20.71 13.53
C GLN A 81 5.27 21.96 14.40
N ARG A 82 5.15 21.81 15.72
CA ARG A 82 5.29 22.94 16.66
C ARG A 82 6.66 23.61 16.54
N ASN A 83 7.73 22.84 16.43
CA ASN A 83 9.09 23.37 16.25
C ASN A 83 9.28 24.11 14.90
N TRP A 84 8.47 23.78 13.89
CA TRP A 84 8.45 24.48 12.61
C TRP A 84 7.44 25.61 12.54
N ASN A 85 6.74 25.93 13.65
CA ASN A 85 5.63 26.87 13.68
C ASN A 85 4.56 26.57 12.62
N TYR A 86 4.32 25.29 12.34
CA TYR A 86 3.32 24.85 11.38
C TYR A 86 1.96 24.75 12.05
N GLY A 87 1.05 25.66 11.69
CA GLY A 87 -0.17 25.93 12.44
C GLY A 87 -1.41 25.12 12.06
N LEU A 88 -1.31 24.00 11.31
CA LEU A 88 -2.47 23.17 11.02
C LEU A 88 -3.01 22.49 12.28
N THR A 89 -4.27 22.77 12.62
CA THR A 89 -4.94 22.23 13.80
C THR A 89 -5.56 20.85 13.53
N LYS A 90 -5.84 20.10 14.61
CA LYS A 90 -6.58 18.83 14.55
C LYS A 90 -7.98 19.00 13.96
N ASP A 91 -8.66 20.13 14.26
CA ASP A 91 -10.00 20.40 13.73
C ASP A 91 -9.97 20.63 12.22
N GLU A 92 -9.03 21.44 11.74
CA GLU A 92 -8.84 21.67 10.31
C GLU A 92 -8.46 20.38 9.57
N ALA A 93 -7.57 19.57 10.13
CA ALA A 93 -7.19 18.28 9.55
C ALA A 93 -8.38 17.31 9.50
N PHE A 94 -9.17 17.23 10.57
CA PHE A 94 -10.39 16.42 10.60
C PHE A 94 -11.37 16.86 9.51
N GLN A 95 -11.67 18.16 9.41
CA GLN A 95 -12.57 18.69 8.38
C GLN A 95 -12.06 18.40 6.96
N LYS A 96 -10.76 18.59 6.71
CA LYS A 96 -10.16 18.30 5.41
C LYS A 96 -10.28 16.82 5.03
N ILE A 97 -10.00 15.89 5.97
CA ILE A 97 -10.12 14.45 5.73
C ILE A 97 -11.58 14.07 5.45
N MET A 98 -12.52 14.56 6.26
CA MET A 98 -13.94 14.24 6.08
C MET A 98 -14.50 14.80 4.78
N ASN A 99 -14.18 16.05 4.42
CA ASN A 99 -14.60 16.68 3.19
C ASN A 99 -14.00 15.99 1.94
N TYR A 100 -12.72 15.62 2.00
CA TYR A 100 -12.05 14.85 0.94
C TYR A 100 -12.72 13.49 0.69
N GLY A 101 -13.10 12.80 1.74
CA GLY A 101 -13.86 11.56 1.68
C GLY A 101 -15.37 11.73 1.50
N HIS A 102 -15.85 12.95 1.20
CA HIS A 102 -17.29 13.26 1.07
C HIS A 102 -18.13 12.76 2.24
N TRP A 103 -17.59 12.79 3.45
CA TRP A 103 -18.20 12.34 4.70
C TRP A 103 -18.64 10.86 4.71
N ARG A 104 -18.12 10.03 3.79
CA ARG A 104 -18.41 8.59 3.77
C ARG A 104 -17.65 7.79 4.84
N GLY A 105 -16.54 8.32 5.32
CA GLY A 105 -15.73 7.69 6.38
C GLY A 105 -16.43 7.72 7.75
N ASN A 106 -16.03 6.83 8.64
CA ASN A 106 -16.48 6.84 10.04
C ASN A 106 -15.88 8.05 10.77
N ALA A 107 -16.65 9.13 10.90
CA ALA A 107 -16.20 10.40 11.48
C ALA A 107 -15.62 10.26 12.89
N LYS A 108 -16.16 9.35 13.72
CA LYS A 108 -15.65 9.11 15.09
C LYS A 108 -14.28 8.44 15.07
N MET A 109 -14.03 7.54 14.13
CA MET A 109 -12.71 6.92 13.94
C MET A 109 -11.70 7.93 13.38
N VAL A 110 -12.08 8.71 12.37
CA VAL A 110 -11.22 9.76 11.81
C VAL A 110 -10.84 10.78 12.89
N ARG A 111 -11.81 11.18 13.74
CA ARG A 111 -11.54 12.08 14.85
C ARG A 111 -10.53 11.48 15.84
N ALA A 112 -10.74 10.23 16.28
CA ALA A 112 -9.84 9.55 17.20
C ALA A 112 -8.43 9.38 16.62
N PHE A 113 -8.31 9.11 15.32
CA PHE A 113 -7.04 9.02 14.61
C PHE A 113 -6.31 10.37 14.59
N VAL A 114 -7.00 11.43 14.19
CA VAL A 114 -6.42 12.78 14.15
C VAL A 114 -5.99 13.25 15.54
N ASP A 115 -6.83 13.04 16.57
CA ASP A 115 -6.54 13.45 17.94
C ASP A 115 -5.26 12.81 18.50
N LYS A 116 -5.02 11.54 18.15
CA LYS A 116 -3.87 10.77 18.64
C LYS A 116 -2.61 10.93 17.79
N SER A 117 -2.72 11.48 16.59
CA SER A 117 -1.62 11.44 15.60
C SER A 117 -0.36 12.15 16.07
N GLY A 118 -0.46 13.35 16.66
CA GLY A 118 0.70 14.11 17.18
C GLY A 118 1.39 13.39 18.33
N GLU A 119 0.61 12.92 19.32
CA GLU A 119 1.13 12.15 20.47
C GLU A 119 1.83 10.86 20.01
N THR A 120 1.37 10.26 18.90
CA THR A 120 1.99 9.05 18.32
C THR A 120 3.40 9.35 17.82
N ILE A 121 3.63 10.50 17.18
CA ILE A 121 4.99 10.94 16.78
C ILE A 121 5.88 11.07 18.01
N ASP A 122 5.38 11.77 19.04
CA ASP A 122 6.14 12.01 20.26
C ASP A 122 6.49 10.69 20.98
N TRP A 123 5.53 9.74 21.03
CA TRP A 123 5.76 8.39 21.55
C TRP A 123 6.78 7.60 20.72
N MET A 124 6.71 7.66 19.38
CA MET A 124 7.67 6.99 18.52
C MET A 124 9.08 7.54 18.72
N GLN A 125 9.23 8.87 18.84
CA GLN A 125 10.53 9.53 19.14
C GLN A 125 11.08 9.12 20.51
N ALA A 126 10.23 9.11 21.54
CA ALA A 126 10.61 8.63 22.88
C ALA A 126 11.07 7.16 22.86
N ASN A 127 10.56 6.38 21.90
CA ASN A 127 10.96 5.01 21.66
C ASN A 127 12.17 4.85 20.72
N GLY A 128 12.82 5.95 20.33
CA GLY A 128 14.06 5.96 19.55
C GLY A 128 13.86 6.00 18.04
N VAL A 129 12.62 6.14 17.55
CA VAL A 129 12.37 6.35 16.12
C VAL A 129 12.85 7.75 15.72
N LYS A 130 13.62 7.82 14.67
CA LYS A 130 14.10 9.09 14.11
C LYS A 130 13.29 9.46 12.89
N PHE A 131 13.00 10.76 12.77
CA PHE A 131 12.35 11.35 11.62
C PHE A 131 13.29 12.33 10.93
N GLU A 132 13.33 12.32 9.61
CA GLU A 132 14.22 13.18 8.82
C GLU A 132 13.64 14.59 8.65
N LYS A 133 12.33 14.68 8.30
CA LYS A 133 11.67 15.95 7.95
C LYS A 133 10.16 15.82 7.92
N LEU A 134 9.49 16.98 7.91
CA LEU A 134 8.12 17.12 7.42
C LEU A 134 8.12 17.22 5.89
N PHE A 135 7.13 16.62 5.24
CA PHE A 135 7.08 16.55 3.79
C PHE A 135 5.66 16.77 3.23
N SER A 136 5.60 17.34 2.02
CA SER A 136 4.43 17.40 1.18
C SER A 136 4.77 16.97 -0.24
N ASN A 137 3.88 16.22 -0.89
CA ASN A 137 4.08 15.72 -2.26
C ASN A 137 3.87 16.79 -3.34
N TYR A 138 3.29 17.93 -2.98
CA TYR A 138 2.96 18.99 -3.94
C TYR A 138 3.34 20.38 -3.42
N PRO A 139 3.60 21.32 -4.35
CA PRO A 139 3.84 22.70 -3.98
C PRO A 139 2.67 23.25 -3.16
N ASN A 140 2.97 23.97 -2.07
CA ASN A 140 1.98 24.54 -1.14
C ASN A 140 1.03 23.52 -0.50
N GLY A 141 1.38 22.24 -0.50
CA GLY A 141 0.63 21.19 0.16
C GLY A 141 0.81 21.21 1.69
N LEU A 142 0.05 20.35 2.36
CA LEU A 142 0.09 20.24 3.82
C LEU A 142 1.31 19.42 4.28
N TYR A 143 2.04 19.95 5.24
CA TYR A 143 3.20 19.28 5.85
C TYR A 143 2.74 18.40 7.02
N THR A 144 1.99 17.38 6.71
CA THR A 144 1.47 16.40 7.67
C THR A 144 2.19 15.06 7.62
N TRP A 145 3.09 14.86 6.66
CA TRP A 145 3.81 13.62 6.49
C TRP A 145 5.18 13.67 7.14
N HIS A 146 5.35 12.90 8.21
CA HIS A 146 6.59 12.79 8.99
C HIS A 146 7.42 11.66 8.42
N ILE A 147 8.52 11.99 7.74
CA ILE A 147 9.36 11.03 7.02
C ILE A 147 10.26 10.31 8.00
N TYR A 148 10.24 8.97 7.98
CA TYR A 148 11.11 8.14 8.80
C TYR A 148 12.55 8.13 8.29
N GLU A 149 13.53 8.20 9.21
CA GLU A 149 14.89 7.74 8.92
C GLU A 149 14.86 6.21 8.71
N GLY A 150 15.39 5.74 7.57
CA GLY A 150 15.37 4.32 7.21
C GLY A 150 13.98 3.77 6.83
N ARG A 151 13.01 4.64 6.57
CA ARG A 151 11.62 4.31 6.20
C ARG A 151 10.91 3.44 7.24
N GLY A 152 9.81 2.81 6.86
CA GLY A 152 9.02 1.93 7.72
C GLY A 152 9.80 0.73 8.26
N ALA A 153 10.73 0.18 7.47
CA ALA A 153 11.58 -0.92 7.92
C ALA A 153 12.45 -0.55 9.12
N GLY A 154 12.95 0.68 9.19
CA GLY A 154 13.81 1.16 10.28
C GLY A 154 13.10 1.08 11.63
N TRP A 155 11.96 1.76 11.77
CA TRP A 155 11.23 1.76 13.04
C TRP A 155 10.63 0.39 13.41
N ILE A 156 10.17 -0.38 12.41
CA ILE A 156 9.63 -1.73 12.65
C ILE A 156 10.71 -2.64 13.24
N ASN A 157 11.92 -2.63 12.67
CA ASN A 157 13.03 -3.43 13.20
C ASN A 157 13.42 -2.98 14.61
N LEU A 158 13.45 -1.68 14.87
CA LEU A 158 13.71 -1.13 16.21
C LEU A 158 12.68 -1.64 17.22
N PHE A 159 11.40 -1.57 16.88
CA PHE A 159 10.32 -2.03 17.78
C PHE A 159 10.32 -3.55 17.97
N GLN A 160 10.65 -4.31 16.93
CA GLN A 160 10.83 -5.74 17.07
C GLN A 160 11.98 -6.09 18.03
N GLN A 161 13.08 -5.34 18.00
CA GLN A 161 14.17 -5.56 18.94
C GLN A 161 13.71 -5.22 20.36
N LYS A 162 13.07 -4.09 20.59
CA LYS A 162 12.49 -3.73 21.89
C LYS A 162 11.50 -4.78 22.43
N TYR A 163 10.65 -5.31 21.55
CA TYR A 163 9.68 -6.35 21.86
C TYR A 163 10.38 -7.63 22.36
N LYS A 164 11.45 -8.03 21.69
CA LYS A 164 12.30 -9.14 22.10
C LYS A 164 13.01 -8.89 23.43
N ASP A 165 13.61 -7.71 23.59
CA ASP A 165 14.33 -7.31 24.81
C ASP A 165 13.40 -7.28 26.03
N ALA A 166 12.12 -6.98 25.82
CA ALA A 166 11.06 -7.07 26.83
C ALA A 166 10.59 -8.52 27.10
N GLY A 167 11.25 -9.52 26.54
CA GLY A 167 10.92 -10.94 26.77
C GLY A 167 9.60 -11.41 26.17
N GLN A 168 9.05 -10.67 25.21
CA GLN A 168 7.77 -11.01 24.58
C GLN A 168 7.92 -12.07 23.49
N THR A 169 6.84 -12.79 23.20
CA THR A 169 6.87 -13.92 22.24
C THR A 169 6.35 -13.49 20.86
N LEU A 170 7.15 -13.71 19.83
CA LEU A 170 6.78 -13.53 18.42
C LEU A 170 6.82 -14.89 17.71
N LEU A 171 5.69 -15.34 17.18
CA LEU A 171 5.55 -16.58 16.42
C LEU A 171 5.39 -16.24 14.92
N LEU A 172 6.47 -16.40 14.16
CA LEU A 172 6.48 -16.28 12.70
C LEU A 172 5.95 -17.57 12.06
N ASN A 173 5.55 -17.50 10.77
CA ASN A 173 4.95 -18.62 10.05
C ASN A 173 3.78 -19.25 10.82
N THR A 174 3.03 -18.43 11.57
CA THR A 174 1.95 -18.86 12.46
C THR A 174 0.68 -18.09 12.12
N TRP A 175 -0.32 -18.79 11.67
CA TRP A 175 -1.54 -18.28 11.06
C TRP A 175 -2.72 -18.30 12.03
N GLY A 176 -3.21 -17.16 12.46
CA GLY A 176 -4.48 -17.07 13.21
C GLY A 176 -5.64 -17.58 12.36
N LYS A 177 -6.41 -18.52 12.90
CA LYS A 177 -7.50 -19.20 12.20
C LYS A 177 -8.87 -18.88 12.77
N GLU A 178 -8.99 -18.83 14.07
CA GLU A 178 -10.27 -18.73 14.75
C GLU A 178 -10.12 -17.98 16.08
N LEU A 179 -11.15 -17.18 16.42
CA LEU A 179 -11.26 -16.56 17.75
C LEU A 179 -11.91 -17.55 18.74
N ILE A 180 -11.28 -17.72 19.88
CA ILE A 180 -11.84 -18.51 20.98
C ILE A 180 -12.89 -17.66 21.69
N GLN A 181 -14.12 -18.14 21.81
CA GLN A 181 -15.19 -17.47 22.54
C GLN A 181 -15.67 -18.31 23.73
N ASP A 182 -16.03 -17.65 24.83
CA ASP A 182 -16.77 -18.29 25.92
C ASP A 182 -18.27 -18.43 25.58
N LYS A 183 -19.01 -19.05 26.50
CA LYS A 183 -20.47 -19.27 26.32
C LYS A 183 -21.30 -17.98 26.17
N ASN A 184 -20.73 -16.83 26.52
CA ASN A 184 -21.38 -15.52 26.41
C ASN A 184 -20.95 -14.78 25.12
N GLY A 185 -20.13 -15.41 24.27
CA GLY A 185 -19.57 -14.79 23.05
C GLY A 185 -18.37 -13.88 23.29
N THR A 186 -17.86 -13.80 24.51
CA THR A 186 -16.66 -13.01 24.83
C THR A 186 -15.40 -13.69 24.28
N VAL A 187 -14.60 -12.93 23.51
CA VAL A 187 -13.34 -13.45 22.96
C VAL A 187 -12.31 -13.67 24.06
N LYS A 188 -11.75 -14.87 24.11
CA LYS A 188 -10.78 -15.36 25.10
C LYS A 188 -9.43 -15.75 24.51
N GLY A 189 -9.22 -15.49 23.23
CA GLY A 189 -7.96 -15.82 22.57
C GLY A 189 -8.11 -16.21 21.12
N VAL A 190 -7.09 -16.90 20.60
CA VAL A 190 -6.95 -17.29 19.20
C VAL A 190 -6.45 -18.71 19.08
N VAL A 191 -7.04 -19.48 18.14
CA VAL A 191 -6.45 -20.71 17.63
C VAL A 191 -5.69 -20.35 16.35
N ALA A 192 -4.46 -20.83 16.25
CA ALA A 192 -3.58 -20.64 15.10
C ALA A 192 -2.98 -21.97 14.65
N THR A 193 -2.37 -21.97 13.47
CA THR A 193 -1.61 -23.12 12.94
C THR A 193 -0.26 -22.60 12.43
N ASN A 194 0.83 -23.26 12.77
CA ASN A 194 2.15 -22.94 12.24
C ASN A 194 2.40 -23.62 10.86
N LYS A 195 3.57 -23.36 10.26
CA LYS A 195 3.94 -23.93 8.95
C LYS A 195 4.06 -25.46 8.92
N ASN A 196 4.23 -26.11 10.10
CA ASN A 196 4.33 -27.56 10.21
C ASN A 196 2.95 -28.22 10.37
N GLY A 197 1.89 -27.43 10.54
CA GLY A 197 0.55 -27.94 10.83
C GLY A 197 0.22 -28.04 12.32
N ASP A 198 1.15 -27.66 13.23
CA ASP A 198 0.93 -27.72 14.66
C ASP A 198 -0.14 -26.71 15.08
N LYS A 199 -1.03 -27.13 15.95
CA LYS A 199 -2.06 -26.26 16.54
C LYS A 199 -1.47 -25.42 17.66
N ILE A 200 -1.63 -24.12 17.56
CA ILE A 200 -1.22 -23.13 18.56
C ILE A 200 -2.47 -22.53 19.19
N THR A 201 -2.64 -22.70 20.47
CA THR A 201 -3.72 -22.08 21.24
C THR A 201 -3.17 -20.93 22.07
N VAL A 202 -3.68 -19.73 21.90
CA VAL A 202 -3.29 -18.57 22.70
C VAL A 202 -4.52 -18.09 23.47
N ASN A 203 -4.58 -18.40 24.77
CA ASN A 203 -5.57 -17.85 25.68
C ASN A 203 -5.13 -16.45 26.10
N ALA A 204 -5.99 -15.46 25.98
CA ALA A 204 -5.69 -14.06 26.25
C ALA A 204 -6.88 -13.31 26.87
N LYS A 205 -6.58 -12.31 27.70
CA LYS A 205 -7.59 -11.40 28.26
C LYS A 205 -8.09 -10.42 27.19
N ALA A 206 -7.21 -10.05 26.22
CA ALA A 206 -7.55 -9.21 25.09
C ALA A 206 -6.91 -9.75 23.80
N THR A 207 -7.62 -9.58 22.67
CA THR A 207 -7.15 -9.96 21.34
C THR A 207 -7.11 -8.72 20.45
N ILE A 208 -5.97 -8.48 19.79
CA ILE A 208 -5.80 -7.38 18.83
C ILE A 208 -5.69 -7.99 17.44
N ILE A 209 -6.61 -7.63 16.52
CA ILE A 209 -6.57 -8.03 15.12
C ILE A 209 -5.86 -6.93 14.33
N ALA A 210 -4.69 -7.25 13.77
CA ALA A 210 -3.82 -6.35 13.03
C ALA A 210 -3.37 -6.97 11.68
N THR A 211 -4.24 -7.77 11.05
CA THR A 211 -3.92 -8.60 9.87
C THR A 211 -3.96 -7.84 8.55
N GLY A 212 -4.33 -6.56 8.57
CA GLY A 212 -4.56 -5.75 7.37
C GLY A 212 -5.85 -6.13 6.64
N GLY A 213 -5.96 -5.69 5.39
CA GLY A 213 -7.15 -5.87 4.57
C GLY A 213 -7.25 -7.22 3.85
N PHE A 214 -8.04 -7.24 2.74
CA PHE A 214 -8.32 -8.46 1.98
C PHE A 214 -8.00 -8.35 0.48
N PHE A 215 -7.16 -7.41 0.08
CA PHE A 215 -6.92 -7.13 -1.35
C PHE A 215 -6.32 -8.30 -2.14
N ASP A 216 -5.62 -9.24 -1.50
CA ASP A 216 -5.07 -10.44 -2.14
C ASP A 216 -6.05 -11.63 -2.12
N ASN A 217 -7.26 -11.48 -1.58
CA ASN A 217 -8.32 -12.48 -1.65
C ASN A 217 -9.26 -12.17 -2.83
N LYS A 218 -9.16 -12.96 -3.91
CA LYS A 218 -9.92 -12.74 -5.14
C LYS A 218 -11.44 -12.79 -4.89
N GLU A 219 -11.91 -13.78 -4.15
CA GLU A 219 -13.35 -13.94 -3.85
C GLU A 219 -13.90 -12.74 -3.05
N MET A 220 -13.16 -12.28 -2.05
CA MET A 220 -13.57 -11.10 -1.28
C MET A 220 -13.54 -9.83 -2.12
N ARG A 221 -12.55 -9.66 -3.01
CA ARG A 221 -12.52 -8.51 -3.93
C ARG A 221 -13.75 -8.51 -4.84
N GLU A 222 -14.01 -9.61 -5.54
CA GLU A 222 -15.15 -9.75 -6.45
C GLU A 222 -16.49 -9.55 -5.73
N LYS A 223 -16.58 -10.00 -4.48
CA LYS A 223 -17.80 -9.89 -3.68
C LYS A 223 -18.06 -8.48 -3.12
N TYR A 224 -17.02 -7.77 -2.72
CA TYR A 224 -17.17 -6.56 -1.92
C TYR A 224 -16.70 -5.29 -2.63
N LEU A 225 -15.61 -5.32 -3.41
CA LEU A 225 -15.08 -4.12 -4.04
C LEU A 225 -15.89 -3.71 -5.27
N ARG A 226 -16.07 -2.40 -5.40
CA ARG A 226 -16.71 -1.81 -6.58
C ARG A 226 -15.89 -2.02 -7.86
N PHE A 227 -14.56 -2.02 -7.74
CA PHE A 227 -13.61 -2.24 -8.84
C PHE A 227 -12.56 -3.29 -8.44
N PRO A 228 -12.85 -4.59 -8.62
CA PRO A 228 -11.99 -5.67 -8.14
C PRO A 228 -10.68 -5.87 -8.93
N ASP A 229 -10.57 -5.33 -10.16
CA ASP A 229 -9.46 -5.61 -11.07
C ASP A 229 -8.26 -4.65 -10.94
N ALA A 230 -8.27 -3.75 -9.98
CA ALA A 230 -7.14 -2.87 -9.72
C ALA A 230 -5.86 -3.66 -9.40
N ASP A 231 -4.70 -3.13 -9.79
CA ASP A 231 -3.40 -3.72 -9.45
C ASP A 231 -3.03 -3.45 -7.99
N GLY A 232 -2.65 -4.49 -7.26
CA GLY A 232 -2.26 -4.37 -5.85
C GLY A 232 -0.79 -4.00 -5.69
N LEU A 233 -0.52 -2.80 -5.17
CA LEU A 233 0.83 -2.25 -5.00
C LEU A 233 1.44 -2.52 -3.62
N ALA A 234 0.66 -3.03 -2.68
CA ALA A 234 1.11 -3.27 -1.31
C ALA A 234 1.69 -4.68 -1.11
N GLN A 235 2.20 -4.94 0.09
CA GLN A 235 2.70 -6.26 0.48
C GLN A 235 1.65 -7.34 0.22
N LYS A 236 2.06 -8.42 -0.43
CA LYS A 236 1.21 -9.59 -0.68
C LYS A 236 0.88 -10.36 0.60
N GLY A 237 -0.22 -11.11 0.55
CA GLY A 237 -0.69 -11.94 1.66
C GLY A 237 -1.80 -11.34 2.51
N LYS A 238 -2.41 -10.22 2.10
CA LYS A 238 -3.59 -9.63 2.74
C LYS A 238 -4.86 -10.36 2.26
N THR A 239 -5.19 -11.45 2.92
CA THR A 239 -6.27 -12.37 2.53
C THR A 239 -7.55 -12.21 3.36
N GLY A 240 -7.58 -11.22 4.27
CA GLY A 240 -8.77 -10.95 5.07
C GLY A 240 -8.98 -11.91 6.24
N ASP A 241 -7.92 -12.59 6.69
CA ASP A 241 -8.04 -13.62 7.73
C ASP A 241 -8.65 -13.10 9.02
N GLY A 242 -8.08 -12.03 9.58
CA GLY A 242 -8.61 -11.41 10.81
C GLY A 242 -10.00 -10.80 10.63
N ILE A 243 -10.29 -10.28 9.45
CA ILE A 243 -11.62 -9.77 9.11
C ILE A 243 -12.65 -10.89 9.18
N GLN A 244 -12.36 -12.02 8.55
CA GLN A 244 -13.25 -13.18 8.55
C GLN A 244 -13.38 -13.79 9.95
N MET A 245 -12.28 -13.89 10.73
CA MET A 245 -12.33 -14.33 12.13
C MET A 245 -13.27 -13.45 12.97
N ALA A 246 -13.17 -12.12 12.82
CA ALA A 246 -14.02 -11.19 13.54
C ALA A 246 -15.49 -11.31 13.14
N TRP A 247 -15.78 -11.46 11.84
CA TRP A 247 -17.15 -11.66 11.37
C TRP A 247 -17.75 -12.98 11.87
N SER A 248 -16.98 -14.06 11.88
CA SER A 248 -17.41 -15.35 12.42
C SER A 248 -17.70 -15.29 13.92
N ALA A 249 -17.02 -14.40 14.64
CA ALA A 249 -17.27 -14.15 16.06
C ALA A 249 -18.39 -13.13 16.34
N GLY A 250 -19.16 -12.72 15.32
CA GLY A 250 -20.28 -11.77 15.45
C GLY A 250 -19.90 -10.31 15.22
N GLY A 251 -18.70 -10.00 14.79
CA GLY A 251 -18.27 -8.66 14.41
C GLY A 251 -19.04 -8.13 13.18
N GLY A 252 -19.41 -6.85 13.20
CA GLY A 252 -20.10 -6.20 12.09
C GLY A 252 -19.19 -5.92 10.89
N LYS A 253 -19.81 -5.64 9.73
CA LYS A 253 -19.13 -5.22 8.49
C LYS A 253 -19.29 -3.73 8.27
N GLU A 254 -18.24 -3.05 7.80
CA GLU A 254 -18.29 -1.61 7.46
C GLU A 254 -17.28 -1.31 6.33
N GLY A 255 -17.72 -0.54 5.32
CA GLY A 255 -16.85 0.01 4.28
C GLY A 255 -16.13 -1.03 3.39
N CYS A 256 -16.66 -2.26 3.31
CA CYS A 256 -15.98 -3.34 2.56
C CYS A 256 -15.85 -3.05 1.06
N GLU A 257 -16.67 -2.15 0.52
CA GLU A 257 -16.65 -1.71 -0.88
C GLU A 257 -15.54 -0.69 -1.19
N VAL A 258 -14.83 -0.21 -0.17
CA VAL A 258 -13.85 0.87 -0.31
C VAL A 258 -12.42 0.33 -0.42
N GLN A 259 -11.70 0.82 -1.42
CA GLN A 259 -10.28 0.56 -1.60
C GLN A 259 -9.46 1.86 -1.59
N ALA A 260 -8.20 1.75 -1.21
CA ALA A 260 -7.24 2.85 -1.26
C ALA A 260 -6.70 3.00 -2.68
N SER A 261 -7.50 3.63 -3.58
CA SER A 261 -7.06 3.90 -4.95
C SER A 261 -5.76 4.71 -4.94
N TYR A 262 -4.84 4.31 -5.81
CA TYR A 262 -3.55 4.95 -5.97
C TYR A 262 -3.38 5.46 -7.40
N ARG A 263 -2.29 6.19 -7.65
CA ARG A 263 -1.96 6.69 -8.98
C ARG A 263 -1.87 5.54 -10.00
N PRO A 264 -2.48 5.67 -11.19
CA PRO A 264 -2.33 4.69 -12.26
C PRO A 264 -0.86 4.45 -12.63
N GLY A 265 -0.58 3.27 -13.12
CA GLY A 265 0.76 2.92 -13.59
C GLY A 265 0.80 1.57 -14.31
N PRO A 266 1.93 1.22 -14.90
CA PRO A 266 2.13 -0.10 -15.49
C PRO A 266 2.03 -1.20 -14.42
N ARG A 267 1.30 -2.28 -14.72
CA ARG A 267 1.12 -3.39 -13.77
C ARG A 267 2.45 -4.08 -13.45
N GLY A 268 2.69 -4.33 -12.17
CA GLY A 268 3.88 -5.06 -11.72
C GLY A 268 5.20 -4.29 -11.81
N ILE A 269 5.19 -3.03 -12.29
CA ILE A 269 6.37 -2.16 -12.31
C ILE A 269 6.37 -1.26 -11.07
N GLY A 270 7.47 -1.27 -10.33
CA GLY A 270 7.62 -0.51 -9.09
C GLY A 270 7.41 1.00 -9.26
N THR A 271 6.95 1.67 -8.21
CA THR A 271 6.66 3.11 -8.24
C THR A 271 7.90 3.99 -8.39
N THR A 272 9.09 3.47 -8.07
CA THR A 272 10.38 4.17 -8.21
C THR A 272 11.03 3.97 -9.58
N ASN A 273 10.46 3.11 -10.44
CA ASN A 273 10.93 2.89 -11.80
C ASN A 273 10.67 4.15 -12.65
N HIS A 274 11.64 4.56 -13.46
CA HIS A 274 11.58 5.81 -14.22
C HIS A 274 10.55 5.78 -15.36
N VAL A 275 10.33 4.62 -16.02
CA VAL A 275 9.22 4.48 -16.97
C VAL A 275 7.87 4.61 -16.26
N SER A 276 7.72 3.99 -15.09
CA SER A 276 6.52 4.15 -14.26
C SER A 276 6.33 5.60 -13.77
N ALA A 277 7.42 6.34 -13.55
CA ALA A 277 7.35 7.74 -13.15
C ALA A 277 6.78 8.64 -14.27
N THR A 278 7.10 8.38 -15.56
CA THR A 278 6.51 9.12 -16.68
C THR A 278 5.00 8.93 -16.77
N ALA A 279 4.51 7.72 -16.44
CA ALA A 279 3.09 7.40 -16.41
C ALA A 279 2.31 8.15 -15.31
N LYS A 280 3.02 8.72 -14.34
CA LYS A 280 2.46 9.47 -13.21
C LYS A 280 2.58 10.98 -13.37
N GLN A 281 2.86 11.44 -14.60
CA GLN A 281 2.94 12.85 -14.91
C GLN A 281 1.61 13.34 -15.53
N PRO A 282 1.32 14.65 -15.46
CA PRO A 282 0.10 15.24 -16.00
C PRO A 282 0.23 15.47 -17.52
N HIS A 283 0.72 14.46 -18.24
CA HIS A 283 0.79 14.48 -19.70
C HIS A 283 -0.57 14.14 -20.31
N LEU A 284 -0.63 13.88 -21.62
CA LEU A 284 -1.87 13.55 -22.29
C LEU A 284 -2.32 12.11 -21.94
N TRP A 285 -3.47 11.98 -21.26
CA TRP A 285 -4.07 10.69 -20.91
C TRP A 285 -5.18 10.33 -21.89
N LEU A 286 -5.09 9.12 -22.43
CA LEU A 286 -6.01 8.62 -23.42
C LEU A 286 -6.65 7.30 -23.00
N THR A 287 -7.94 7.17 -23.32
CA THR A 287 -8.62 5.87 -23.28
C THR A 287 -7.97 4.89 -24.27
N PRO A 288 -8.24 3.58 -24.18
CA PRO A 288 -7.81 2.61 -25.20
C PRO A 288 -8.32 2.92 -26.62
N ARG A 289 -9.26 3.86 -26.77
CA ARG A 289 -9.76 4.31 -28.08
C ARG A 289 -9.07 5.57 -28.62
N GLY A 290 -8.13 6.15 -27.85
CA GLY A 290 -7.39 7.34 -28.24
C GLY A 290 -8.11 8.66 -27.95
N GLU A 291 -9.01 8.71 -26.98
CA GLU A 291 -9.81 9.88 -26.58
C GLU A 291 -9.38 10.37 -25.19
N ARG A 292 -9.30 11.69 -24.96
CA ARG A 292 -9.12 12.24 -23.60
C ARG A 292 -10.37 11.98 -22.77
N PHE A 293 -10.24 12.00 -21.44
CA PHE A 293 -11.35 11.70 -20.53
C PHE A 293 -11.35 12.51 -19.22
N CYS A 294 -10.30 13.30 -18.94
CA CYS A 294 -10.20 14.10 -17.72
C CYS A 294 -9.12 15.19 -17.84
N ASP A 295 -9.08 16.08 -16.86
CA ASP A 295 -7.89 16.90 -16.56
C ASP A 295 -6.83 16.02 -15.91
N GLU A 296 -5.71 15.86 -16.56
CA GLU A 296 -4.62 14.98 -16.12
C GLU A 296 -3.92 15.47 -14.84
N LYS A 297 -4.15 16.72 -14.41
CA LYS A 297 -3.68 17.25 -13.14
C LYS A 297 -4.28 16.51 -11.94
N ILE A 298 -5.42 15.81 -12.12
CA ILE A 298 -6.00 14.95 -11.06
C ILE A 298 -5.05 13.86 -10.57
N MET A 299 -3.94 13.62 -11.27
CA MET A 299 -2.86 12.76 -10.79
C MET A 299 -2.34 13.16 -9.39
N LEU A 300 -2.46 14.42 -9.01
CA LEU A 300 -2.15 14.89 -7.65
C LEU A 300 -3.12 14.33 -6.59
N GLU A 301 -4.36 14.08 -6.98
CA GLU A 301 -5.43 13.59 -6.12
C GLU A 301 -5.68 12.10 -6.42
N TRP A 302 -4.91 11.23 -5.82
CA TRP A 302 -4.84 9.80 -6.17
C TRP A 302 -6.19 9.08 -6.27
N PRO A 303 -7.15 9.26 -5.32
CA PRO A 303 -8.47 8.67 -5.47
C PRO A 303 -9.27 9.24 -6.65
N PHE A 304 -9.08 10.51 -7.01
CA PHE A 304 -9.74 11.11 -8.17
C PHE A 304 -9.21 10.52 -9.47
N ALA A 305 -7.89 10.37 -9.57
CA ALA A 305 -7.25 9.69 -10.71
C ALA A 305 -7.74 8.24 -10.82
N GLY A 306 -7.81 7.51 -9.70
CA GLY A 306 -8.37 6.16 -9.64
C GLY A 306 -9.81 6.10 -10.10
N ASN A 307 -10.68 6.96 -9.57
CA ASN A 307 -12.10 7.02 -9.95
C ASN A 307 -12.31 7.36 -11.43
N ALA A 308 -11.56 8.34 -11.98
CA ALA A 308 -11.63 8.69 -13.39
C ALA A 308 -11.24 7.51 -14.29
N LEU A 309 -10.21 6.77 -13.89
CA LEU A 309 -9.75 5.60 -14.63
C LEU A 309 -10.72 4.42 -14.51
N GLU A 310 -11.25 4.13 -13.33
CA GLU A 310 -12.26 3.09 -13.12
C GLU A 310 -13.50 3.34 -13.99
N ARG A 311 -13.93 4.61 -14.14
CA ARG A 311 -15.07 4.99 -14.98
C ARG A 311 -14.90 4.58 -16.45
N ILE A 312 -13.68 4.56 -16.97
CA ILE A 312 -13.38 4.17 -18.36
C ILE A 312 -12.93 2.71 -18.53
N GLY A 313 -13.10 1.87 -17.49
CA GLY A 313 -12.76 0.45 -17.51
C GLY A 313 -11.36 0.12 -16.99
N GLY A 314 -10.72 1.05 -16.28
CA GLY A 314 -9.50 0.77 -15.50
C GLY A 314 -8.19 0.73 -16.29
N THR A 315 -8.20 1.06 -17.59
CA THR A 315 -6.99 1.10 -18.44
C THR A 315 -6.91 2.40 -19.22
N MET A 316 -5.73 3.00 -19.27
CA MET A 316 -5.42 4.19 -20.06
C MET A 316 -4.02 4.11 -20.67
N TYR A 317 -3.70 5.08 -21.50
CA TYR A 317 -2.34 5.34 -22.02
C TYR A 317 -1.93 6.77 -21.70
N VAL A 318 -0.72 6.94 -21.19
CA VAL A 318 -0.09 8.25 -21.05
C VAL A 318 0.77 8.48 -22.27
N VAL A 319 0.45 9.52 -23.06
CA VAL A 319 1.10 9.79 -24.35
C VAL A 319 1.93 11.07 -24.27
N TYR A 320 3.15 11.03 -24.78
CA TYR A 320 4.07 12.17 -24.86
C TYR A 320 5.07 11.97 -26.01
N ASP A 321 5.76 13.03 -26.37
CA ASP A 321 6.77 13.04 -27.42
C ASP A 321 8.20 13.09 -26.87
N GLN A 322 9.20 13.09 -27.78
CA GLN A 322 10.60 13.13 -27.39
C GLN A 322 10.96 14.41 -26.61
N ALA A 323 10.37 15.55 -26.97
CA ALA A 323 10.67 16.82 -26.29
C ALA A 323 10.22 16.77 -24.81
N THR A 324 9.08 16.14 -24.54
CA THR A 324 8.59 15.90 -23.18
C THR A 324 9.47 14.90 -22.41
N LEU A 325 9.96 13.85 -23.08
CA LEU A 325 10.91 12.93 -22.45
C LEU A 325 12.25 13.63 -22.12
N ASP A 326 12.78 14.43 -23.06
CA ASP A 326 13.99 15.20 -22.85
C ASP A 326 13.87 16.18 -21.67
N HIS A 327 12.69 16.80 -21.50
CA HIS A 327 12.41 17.63 -20.34
C HIS A 327 12.54 16.82 -19.03
N MET A 328 12.00 15.60 -18.98
CA MET A 328 12.05 14.76 -17.79
C MET A 328 13.45 14.16 -17.53
N GLU A 329 14.22 13.88 -18.57
CA GLU A 329 15.56 13.25 -18.43
C GLU A 329 16.68 14.28 -18.29
N LYS A 330 16.66 15.35 -19.06
CA LYS A 330 17.82 16.22 -19.30
C LYS A 330 17.64 17.63 -18.74
N ASP A 331 16.40 18.16 -18.75
CA ASP A 331 16.14 19.56 -18.40
C ASP A 331 15.71 19.70 -16.91
N LYS A 332 14.42 19.81 -16.63
CA LYS A 332 13.89 20.11 -15.30
C LYS A 332 13.54 18.89 -14.46
N GLY A 333 13.51 17.71 -15.08
CA GLY A 333 13.01 16.51 -14.44
C GLY A 333 11.47 16.43 -14.42
N ILE A 334 10.93 15.57 -13.59
CA ILE A 334 9.48 15.36 -13.50
C ILE A 334 8.75 16.52 -12.82
N ASP A 335 7.56 16.87 -13.33
CA ASP A 335 6.73 17.95 -12.81
C ASP A 335 6.00 17.57 -11.52
N LEU A 336 5.62 16.30 -11.36
CA LEU A 336 4.95 15.77 -10.18
C LEU A 336 5.77 14.66 -9.53
N GLY A 337 6.07 14.81 -8.24
CA GLY A 337 6.79 13.79 -7.49
C GLY A 337 6.00 12.48 -7.35
N VAL A 338 6.74 11.36 -7.31
CA VAL A 338 6.18 10.01 -7.10
C VAL A 338 6.48 9.52 -5.67
N GLY A 339 6.38 10.38 -4.70
CA GLY A 339 6.75 10.13 -3.31
C GLY A 339 8.13 10.70 -2.95
N VAL A 340 8.64 10.33 -1.79
CA VAL A 340 9.91 10.85 -1.26
C VAL A 340 11.11 10.38 -2.08
N MET A 341 10.99 9.20 -2.70
CA MET A 341 12.09 8.58 -3.45
C MET A 341 12.28 9.14 -4.85
N VAL A 342 11.23 9.68 -5.43
CA VAL A 342 11.24 10.30 -6.75
C VAL A 342 10.52 11.66 -6.62
N PRO A 343 11.15 12.64 -5.94
CA PRO A 343 10.54 13.95 -5.73
C PRO A 343 10.44 14.76 -7.03
N VAL A 344 9.68 15.86 -6.98
CA VAL A 344 9.62 16.86 -8.07
C VAL A 344 11.04 17.24 -8.50
N GLY A 345 11.28 17.37 -9.78
CA GLY A 345 12.58 17.72 -10.35
C GLY A 345 13.55 16.55 -10.49
N THR A 346 13.15 15.32 -10.12
CA THR A 346 13.99 14.14 -10.37
C THR A 346 14.17 13.93 -11.87
N LYS A 347 15.43 13.85 -12.32
CA LYS A 347 15.77 13.51 -13.71
C LYS A 347 15.71 12.00 -13.91
N LEU A 348 15.02 11.57 -14.97
CA LEU A 348 14.75 10.15 -15.23
C LEU A 348 15.93 9.42 -15.91
N THR A 349 17.11 9.48 -15.33
CA THR A 349 18.37 8.97 -15.88
C THR A 349 18.41 7.44 -16.11
N ASN A 350 17.49 6.67 -15.53
CA ASN A 350 17.38 5.23 -15.74
C ASN A 350 16.33 4.85 -16.78
N PHE A 351 15.68 5.82 -17.43
CA PHE A 351 14.55 5.56 -18.34
C PHE A 351 14.92 4.54 -19.44
N GLU A 352 15.99 4.79 -20.19
CA GLU A 352 16.43 3.89 -21.28
C GLU A 352 16.75 2.48 -20.79
N LYS A 353 17.39 2.35 -19.63
CA LYS A 353 17.71 1.05 -19.02
C LYS A 353 16.47 0.25 -18.67
N GLU A 354 15.43 0.93 -18.18
CA GLU A 354 14.18 0.32 -17.71
C GLU A 354 13.14 0.17 -18.83
N TRP A 355 13.36 0.84 -19.96
CA TRP A 355 12.46 0.83 -21.11
C TRP A 355 12.29 -0.57 -21.73
N ALA A 356 13.38 -1.30 -21.91
CA ALA A 356 13.36 -2.62 -22.53
C ALA A 356 12.44 -3.61 -21.75
N ASP A 357 12.49 -3.57 -20.42
CA ASP A 357 11.66 -4.41 -19.57
C ASP A 357 10.17 -4.00 -19.66
N ALA A 358 9.90 -2.72 -19.73
CA ALA A 358 8.53 -2.20 -19.90
C ALA A 358 7.93 -2.58 -21.27
N VAL A 359 8.72 -2.53 -22.34
CA VAL A 359 8.32 -3.00 -23.69
C VAL A 359 8.07 -4.49 -23.68
N LYS A 360 8.97 -5.30 -23.12
CA LYS A 360 8.80 -6.74 -22.98
C LYS A 360 7.55 -7.12 -22.21
N GLY A 361 7.19 -6.32 -21.21
CA GLY A 361 5.98 -6.48 -20.41
C GLY A 361 4.70 -6.01 -21.12
N GLY A 362 4.80 -5.40 -22.29
CA GLY A 362 3.64 -4.86 -23.04
C GLY A 362 3.06 -3.58 -22.41
N TRP A 363 3.87 -2.82 -21.67
CA TRP A 363 3.45 -1.60 -20.97
C TRP A 363 3.97 -0.31 -21.62
N ALA A 364 5.03 -0.38 -22.43
CA ALA A 364 5.64 0.75 -23.09
C ALA A 364 5.67 0.57 -24.61
N PHE A 365 5.33 1.63 -25.34
CA PHE A 365 5.23 1.65 -26.80
C PHE A 365 5.91 2.90 -27.33
N LYS A 366 6.58 2.78 -28.50
CA LYS A 366 7.27 3.88 -29.17
C LYS A 366 7.05 3.76 -30.66
N ALA A 367 6.85 4.89 -31.35
CA ALA A 367 6.77 4.96 -32.80
C ALA A 367 7.18 6.35 -33.31
N ASP A 368 7.62 6.44 -34.56
CA ASP A 368 8.04 7.70 -35.17
C ASP A 368 6.85 8.59 -35.59
N THR A 369 5.64 8.00 -35.75
CA THR A 369 4.42 8.71 -36.10
C THR A 369 3.28 8.36 -35.15
N LEU A 370 2.26 9.23 -35.07
CA LEU A 370 1.05 8.97 -34.27
C LEU A 370 0.26 7.76 -34.78
N GLU A 371 0.19 7.57 -36.09
CA GLU A 371 -0.45 6.40 -36.71
C GLU A 371 0.30 5.11 -36.36
N GLY A 372 1.64 5.17 -36.35
CA GLY A 372 2.49 4.07 -35.89
C GLY A 372 2.26 3.74 -34.43
N LEU A 373 2.13 4.77 -33.56
CA LEU A 373 1.82 4.60 -32.15
C LEU A 373 0.43 4.01 -31.94
N ALA A 374 -0.56 4.47 -32.70
CA ALA A 374 -1.91 3.92 -32.67
C ALA A 374 -1.93 2.42 -33.03
N LYS A 375 -1.20 2.04 -34.09
CA LYS A 375 -1.04 0.64 -34.49
C LYS A 375 -0.38 -0.19 -33.38
N ALA A 376 0.65 0.33 -32.74
CA ALA A 376 1.37 -0.37 -31.66
C ALA A 376 0.53 -0.58 -30.40
N THR A 377 -0.35 0.40 -30.08
CA THR A 377 -1.20 0.39 -28.88
C THR A 377 -2.58 -0.23 -29.11
N GLY A 378 -3.00 -0.41 -30.37
CA GLY A 378 -4.36 -0.84 -30.73
C GLY A 378 -5.40 0.29 -30.69
N MET A 379 -5.00 1.55 -30.59
CA MET A 379 -5.90 2.71 -30.69
C MET A 379 -6.39 2.93 -32.14
N ASP A 380 -7.50 3.66 -32.27
CA ASP A 380 -7.95 4.15 -33.56
C ASP A 380 -7.02 5.28 -34.06
N PRO A 381 -6.32 5.12 -35.21
CA PRO A 381 -5.35 6.11 -35.68
C PRO A 381 -5.97 7.49 -35.96
N LYS A 382 -7.18 7.53 -36.53
CA LYS A 382 -7.86 8.78 -36.84
C LYS A 382 -8.25 9.52 -35.58
N LYS A 383 -8.72 8.80 -34.58
CA LYS A 383 -9.06 9.41 -33.28
C LYS A 383 -7.83 9.89 -32.55
N LEU A 384 -6.74 9.09 -32.47
CA LEU A 384 -5.52 9.51 -31.85
C LEU A 384 -4.97 10.80 -32.46
N VAL A 385 -4.82 10.85 -33.78
CA VAL A 385 -4.33 12.06 -34.48
C VAL A 385 -5.21 13.26 -34.17
N LYS A 386 -6.53 13.13 -34.34
CA LYS A 386 -7.49 14.23 -34.06
C LYS A 386 -7.42 14.70 -32.61
N THR A 387 -7.29 13.78 -31.65
CA THR A 387 -7.19 14.12 -30.23
C THR A 387 -5.89 14.88 -29.94
N VAL A 388 -4.77 14.46 -30.50
CA VAL A 388 -3.46 15.12 -30.31
C VAL A 388 -3.47 16.50 -30.98
N GLU A 389 -4.02 16.64 -32.19
CA GLU A 389 -4.15 17.94 -32.86
C GLU A 389 -4.99 18.93 -32.04
N ALA A 390 -6.14 18.49 -31.51
CA ALA A 390 -6.99 19.34 -30.68
C ALA A 390 -6.26 19.75 -29.39
N TYR A 391 -5.57 18.78 -28.72
CA TYR A 391 -4.79 19.04 -27.52
C TYR A 391 -3.63 20.02 -27.78
N ASN A 392 -2.91 19.87 -28.89
CA ASN A 392 -1.85 20.81 -29.28
C ASN A 392 -2.41 22.21 -29.55
N GLY A 393 -3.64 22.33 -30.10
CA GLY A 393 -4.35 23.59 -30.20
C GLY A 393 -4.58 24.28 -28.87
N PHE A 394 -4.96 23.51 -27.83
CA PHE A 394 -5.08 24.01 -26.43
C PHE A 394 -3.75 24.45 -25.87
N CYS A 395 -2.68 23.70 -26.14
CA CYS A 395 -1.32 24.07 -25.72
C CYS A 395 -0.87 25.40 -26.34
N ALA A 396 -1.12 25.61 -27.63
CA ALA A 396 -0.73 26.83 -28.37
C ALA A 396 -1.38 28.10 -27.80
N VAL A 397 -2.65 28.01 -27.40
CA VAL A 397 -3.39 29.13 -26.80
C VAL A 397 -3.32 29.16 -25.28
N ARG A 398 -2.63 28.16 -24.66
CA ARG A 398 -2.51 28.00 -23.22
C ARG A 398 -3.87 27.96 -22.50
N HIS A 399 -4.86 27.34 -23.13
CA HIS A 399 -6.20 27.21 -22.60
C HIS A 399 -6.82 25.89 -23.07
N ASP A 400 -7.09 24.99 -22.13
CA ASP A 400 -7.77 23.72 -22.38
C ASP A 400 -9.29 23.91 -22.28
N ALA A 401 -9.94 24.06 -23.44
CA ALA A 401 -11.38 24.26 -23.51
C ALA A 401 -12.19 22.97 -23.22
N GLU A 402 -11.54 21.82 -23.15
CA GLU A 402 -12.22 20.53 -22.94
C GLU A 402 -12.31 20.15 -21.44
N PHE A 403 -11.22 20.29 -20.70
CA PHE A 403 -11.16 19.87 -19.29
C PHE A 403 -10.58 20.94 -18.34
N ALA A 404 -10.32 22.13 -18.83
CA ALA A 404 -9.76 23.25 -18.05
C ALA A 404 -8.44 22.91 -17.34
N LYS A 405 -7.59 22.09 -17.98
CA LYS A 405 -6.27 21.74 -17.47
C LYS A 405 -5.42 22.98 -17.22
N ASP A 406 -4.75 23.00 -16.09
CA ASP A 406 -3.85 24.09 -15.70
C ASP A 406 -2.78 24.33 -16.79
N PRO A 407 -2.64 25.55 -17.30
CA PRO A 407 -1.66 25.90 -18.34
C PRO A 407 -0.21 25.52 -18.00
N ALA A 408 0.14 25.42 -16.73
CA ALA A 408 1.46 24.99 -16.28
C ALA A 408 1.82 23.56 -16.74
N TYR A 409 0.81 22.72 -16.98
CA TYR A 409 0.95 21.32 -17.39
C TYR A 409 0.56 21.05 -18.84
N LEU A 410 0.24 22.08 -19.61
CA LEU A 410 0.00 21.95 -21.04
C LEU A 410 1.35 21.82 -21.78
N ARG A 411 1.61 20.63 -22.35
CA ARG A 411 2.79 20.32 -23.17
C ARG A 411 2.34 19.71 -24.49
N GLU A 412 2.82 20.28 -25.60
CA GLU A 412 2.53 19.74 -26.93
C GLU A 412 3.04 18.32 -27.10
N VAL A 413 2.35 17.53 -27.91
CA VAL A 413 2.76 16.22 -28.40
C VAL A 413 2.91 16.34 -29.91
N LYS A 414 4.08 16.80 -30.39
CA LYS A 414 4.22 17.35 -31.75
C LYS A 414 5.29 16.66 -32.61
N THR A 415 6.40 16.27 -31.99
CA THR A 415 7.56 15.79 -32.73
C THR A 415 7.97 14.39 -32.28
N GLY A 416 7.91 13.44 -33.21
CA GLY A 416 8.33 12.06 -32.92
C GLY A 416 9.83 11.92 -32.55
N PRO A 417 10.23 10.80 -31.97
CA PRO A 417 9.37 9.66 -31.66
C PRO A 417 8.34 9.95 -30.56
N PHE A 418 7.19 9.28 -30.67
CA PHE A 418 6.11 9.36 -29.72
C PHE A 418 6.12 8.12 -28.82
N TYR A 419 5.75 8.31 -27.56
CA TYR A 419 5.73 7.30 -26.52
C TYR A 419 4.31 7.13 -25.98
N ALA A 420 3.96 5.89 -25.61
CA ALA A 420 2.74 5.60 -24.86
C ALA A 420 3.04 4.61 -23.74
N ILE A 421 2.62 4.94 -22.52
CA ILE A 421 2.73 4.05 -21.38
C ILE A 421 1.33 3.57 -21.00
N LYS A 422 1.09 2.26 -21.16
CA LYS A 422 -0.14 1.62 -20.74
C LYS A 422 -0.19 1.57 -19.23
N SER A 423 -1.22 2.13 -18.65
CA SER A 423 -1.41 2.23 -17.20
C SER A 423 -2.76 1.65 -16.79
N VAL A 424 -2.80 1.03 -15.62
CA VAL A 424 -4.02 0.45 -15.06
C VAL A 424 -4.35 1.08 -13.71
N ALA A 425 -5.61 0.97 -13.31
CA ALA A 425 -6.03 1.33 -11.97
C ALA A 425 -5.25 0.52 -10.93
N SER A 426 -4.82 1.15 -9.87
CA SER A 426 -4.06 0.50 -8.81
C SER A 426 -4.57 0.84 -7.43
N SER A 427 -4.24 -0.01 -6.45
CA SER A 427 -4.70 0.13 -5.07
C SER A 427 -3.61 -0.24 -4.06
N LEU A 428 -3.55 0.49 -2.96
CA LEU A 428 -2.71 0.16 -1.80
C LEU A 428 -3.36 -0.88 -0.88
N GLY A 429 -4.64 -1.20 -1.09
CA GLY A 429 -5.38 -2.18 -0.30
C GLY A 429 -6.82 -1.78 -0.06
N THR A 430 -7.50 -2.51 0.82
CA THR A 430 -8.88 -2.22 1.22
C THR A 430 -8.89 -1.33 2.46
N LEU A 431 -9.90 -0.46 2.58
CA LEU A 431 -10.06 0.49 3.71
C LEU A 431 -11.11 0.06 4.70
N GLY A 432 -11.98 -0.88 4.34
CA GLY A 432 -13.03 -1.39 5.20
C GLY A 432 -12.83 -2.84 5.61
N GLY A 433 -13.77 -3.35 6.37
CA GLY A 433 -13.76 -4.72 6.85
C GLY A 433 -14.59 -4.88 8.11
N ILE A 434 -14.00 -4.66 9.28
CA ILE A 434 -14.66 -4.83 10.57
C ILE A 434 -15.23 -3.50 11.04
N LYS A 435 -16.52 -3.48 11.44
CA LYS A 435 -17.14 -2.31 12.07
C LYS A 435 -16.55 -2.10 13.45
N ALA A 436 -15.96 -0.95 13.68
CA ALA A 436 -15.32 -0.60 14.94
C ALA A 436 -15.92 0.67 15.57
N SER A 437 -15.82 0.79 16.89
CA SER A 437 -16.13 2.01 17.64
C SER A 437 -14.98 3.02 17.58
N LYS A 438 -15.19 4.21 18.13
CA LYS A 438 -14.12 5.22 18.31
C LYS A 438 -12.93 4.74 19.15
N GLN A 439 -13.10 3.72 19.97
CA GLN A 439 -12.06 3.07 20.76
C GLN A 439 -11.38 1.93 19.97
N LEU A 440 -11.67 1.78 18.69
CA LEU A 440 -11.22 0.68 17.84
C LEU A 440 -11.63 -0.71 18.35
N SER A 441 -12.66 -0.77 19.21
CA SER A 441 -13.27 -2.01 19.66
C SER A 441 -14.54 -2.32 18.86
N THR A 442 -14.93 -3.59 18.81
CA THR A 442 -16.21 -4.01 18.23
C THR A 442 -17.28 -4.12 19.31
N LYS A 443 -18.53 -4.45 18.94
CA LYS A 443 -19.60 -4.75 19.91
C LYS A 443 -19.33 -6.00 20.75
N VAL A 444 -18.42 -6.86 20.30
CA VAL A 444 -17.96 -8.02 21.05
C VAL A 444 -16.86 -7.50 21.98
N GLU A 445 -17.17 -7.46 23.27
CA GLU A 445 -16.19 -7.03 24.29
C GLU A 445 -14.95 -7.90 24.24
N SER A 446 -13.76 -7.26 24.33
CA SER A 446 -12.43 -7.85 24.44
C SER A 446 -11.60 -8.05 23.17
N PHE A 447 -11.95 -7.48 22.00
CA PHE A 447 -10.95 -7.37 20.95
C PHE A 447 -10.88 -5.98 20.29
N ILE A 448 -9.68 -5.60 19.88
CA ILE A 448 -9.35 -4.32 19.26
C ILE A 448 -8.98 -4.59 17.80
N VAL A 449 -9.49 -3.75 16.89
CA VAL A 449 -9.17 -3.82 15.47
C VAL A 449 -8.21 -2.69 15.12
N THR A 450 -7.12 -3.03 14.46
CA THR A 450 -6.19 -2.07 13.88
C THR A 450 -6.01 -2.39 12.40
N CYS A 451 -6.04 -1.36 11.55
CA CYS A 451 -5.83 -1.48 10.10
C CYS A 451 -4.36 -1.51 9.73
#